data_dc6872458011ac8d11561e9ebbbd59d7
#
_entry.id   dc6872458011ac8d11561e9ebbbd59d7
#
_cell.length_a   1.000
_cell.length_b   1.000
_cell.length_c   1.000
_cell.angle_alpha   90.00
_cell.angle_beta   90.00
_cell.angle_gamma   90.00
#
_symmetry.space_group_name_H-M   'P 1'
#
loop_
_entity.id
_entity.type
_entity.pdbx_description
1 polymer ?
#
loop_
_entity_poly.entity_id
_entity_poly.type
_entity_poly.pdbx_seq_one_letter_code
_entity_poly.pdbx_strand_id
1 'polypeptide(L)'
;MNQPNLTSLIGVGAVKTAFVRLLQAAKIITRPEDVLSFNKNIGDVIPFQAQTVSALTSINFFDNTTGLSGNFNVQGGFRSANEHIAVYAIRICSAVSATLSASDWAPGLTEATAQNGTLTLTVAGTNVLRSIPLDIFNGDGSESSELGVYNLNAPILIPAQQPVTANISLPAAGLLNLNVKIELLSFGLFS
;
A
#
# COMPACT_ATOMS: atom_id res chain seq x y z
N MET A 1 -26.25 11.93 9.94
CA MET A 1 -25.66 10.64 10.32
C MET A 1 -25.63 9.79 9.07
N ASN A 2 -24.47 9.69 8.41
CA ASN A 2 -24.31 8.81 7.25
C ASN A 2 -24.21 7.38 7.77
N GLN A 3 -25.18 6.54 7.42
CA GLN A 3 -25.08 5.11 7.67
C GLN A 3 -23.92 4.54 6.81
N PRO A 4 -23.04 3.71 7.39
CA PRO A 4 -22.01 3.05 6.59
C PRO A 4 -22.69 2.17 5.54
N ASN A 5 -22.30 2.34 4.31
CA ASN A 5 -22.85 1.63 3.17
C ASN A 5 -22.66 0.11 3.39
N LEU A 6 -23.73 -0.67 3.40
CA LEU A 6 -23.70 -2.12 3.64
C LEU A 6 -22.77 -2.85 2.66
N THR A 7 -22.56 -2.30 1.47
CA THR A 7 -21.63 -2.83 0.46
C THR A 7 -20.18 -2.81 0.94
N SER A 8 -19.78 -1.81 1.74
CA SER A 8 -18.42 -1.74 2.31
C SER A 8 -18.21 -2.79 3.41
N LEU A 9 -19.25 -3.10 4.19
CA LEU A 9 -19.20 -4.13 5.23
C LEU A 9 -19.11 -5.55 4.66
N ILE A 10 -19.79 -5.82 3.55
CA ILE A 10 -19.72 -7.11 2.84
C ILE A 10 -18.32 -7.28 2.22
N GLY A 11 -17.75 -6.22 1.65
CA GLY A 11 -16.38 -6.20 1.13
C GLY A 11 -15.34 -6.53 2.22
N VAL A 12 -15.42 -5.90 3.38
CA VAL A 12 -14.53 -6.13 4.52
C VAL A 12 -14.61 -7.58 5.02
N GLY A 13 -15.80 -8.17 5.11
CA GLY A 13 -15.98 -9.57 5.50
C GLY A 13 -15.36 -10.54 4.50
N ALA A 14 -15.51 -10.29 3.20
CA ALA A 14 -14.89 -11.10 2.16
C ALA A 14 -13.37 -11.02 2.18
N VAL A 15 -12.80 -9.83 2.40
CA VAL A 15 -11.35 -9.62 2.49
C VAL A 15 -10.78 -10.31 3.73
N LYS A 16 -11.44 -10.22 4.89
CA LYS A 16 -11.03 -10.94 6.11
C LYS A 16 -11.04 -12.45 5.88
N THR A 17 -12.07 -12.98 5.23
CA THR A 17 -12.14 -14.41 4.88
C THR A 17 -11.01 -14.81 3.94
N ALA A 18 -10.72 -13.99 2.93
CA ALA A 18 -9.59 -14.23 2.03
C ALA A 18 -8.25 -14.20 2.78
N PHE A 19 -8.10 -13.30 3.75
CA PHE A 19 -6.90 -13.22 4.59
C PHE A 19 -6.70 -14.52 5.39
N VAL A 20 -7.74 -15.04 6.03
CA VAL A 20 -7.68 -16.32 6.74
C VAL A 20 -7.23 -17.45 5.83
N ARG A 21 -7.78 -17.53 4.61
CA ARG A 21 -7.38 -18.55 3.63
C ARG A 21 -5.93 -18.40 3.18
N LEU A 22 -5.45 -17.15 3.03
CA LEU A 22 -4.05 -16.90 2.71
C LEU A 22 -3.12 -17.35 3.84
N LEU A 23 -3.47 -17.09 5.09
CA LEU A 23 -2.70 -17.53 6.26
C LEU A 23 -2.64 -19.07 6.35
N GLN A 24 -3.76 -19.75 6.02
CA GLN A 24 -3.79 -21.23 5.94
C GLN A 24 -2.93 -21.75 4.80
N ALA A 25 -3.06 -21.18 3.60
CA ALA A 25 -2.25 -21.57 2.45
C ALA A 25 -0.73 -21.39 2.69
N ALA A 26 -0.37 -20.33 3.42
CA ALA A 26 1.00 -20.07 3.85
C ALA A 26 1.46 -20.91 5.05
N LYS A 27 0.60 -21.79 5.59
CA LYS A 27 0.85 -22.62 6.80
C LYS A 27 1.19 -21.82 8.05
N ILE A 28 0.76 -20.56 8.12
CA ILE A 28 0.93 -19.70 9.29
C ILE A 28 -0.09 -20.09 10.37
N ILE A 29 -1.28 -20.49 9.96
CA ILE A 29 -2.33 -21.06 10.81
C ILE A 29 -2.72 -22.44 10.28
N THR A 30 -3.10 -23.34 11.17
CA THR A 30 -3.50 -24.71 10.80
C THR A 30 -5.00 -24.81 10.61
N ARG A 31 -5.77 -24.16 11.46
CA ARG A 31 -7.24 -24.22 11.46
C ARG A 31 -7.85 -22.83 11.39
N PRO A 32 -9.04 -22.67 10.77
CA PRO A 32 -9.75 -21.39 10.82
C PRO A 32 -10.02 -20.89 12.25
N GLU A 33 -10.22 -21.83 13.18
CA GLU A 33 -10.48 -21.53 14.59
C GLU A 33 -9.26 -20.90 15.28
N ASP A 34 -8.05 -21.17 14.78
CA ASP A 34 -6.83 -20.54 15.30
C ASP A 34 -6.90 -19.02 15.11
N VAL A 35 -7.60 -18.56 14.06
CA VAL A 35 -7.86 -17.12 13.83
C VAL A 35 -8.92 -16.58 14.78
N LEU A 36 -9.88 -17.38 15.20
CA LEU A 36 -10.89 -16.95 16.17
C LEU A 36 -10.27 -16.69 17.54
N SER A 37 -9.23 -17.45 17.92
CA SER A 37 -8.42 -17.16 19.11
C SER A 37 -7.57 -15.89 18.93
N PHE A 38 -7.22 -15.53 17.70
CA PHE A 38 -6.49 -14.32 17.31
C PHE A 38 -7.41 -13.14 16.95
N ASN A 39 -8.72 -13.29 17.03
CA ASN A 39 -9.69 -12.26 16.64
C ASN A 39 -9.52 -10.91 17.36
N LYS A 40 -8.84 -10.92 18.49
CA LYS A 40 -8.47 -9.70 19.23
C LYS A 40 -7.28 -8.96 18.59
N ASN A 41 -6.53 -9.60 17.71
CA ASN A 41 -5.27 -9.12 17.16
C ASN A 41 -5.33 -8.86 15.66
N ILE A 42 -6.51 -8.92 15.03
CA ILE A 42 -6.68 -8.51 13.64
C ILE A 42 -7.16 -7.06 13.63
N GLY A 43 -6.37 -6.21 13.02
CA GLY A 43 -6.67 -4.78 12.88
C GLY A 43 -6.28 -4.24 11.51
N ASP A 44 -6.77 -3.05 11.23
CA ASP A 44 -6.33 -2.32 10.04
C ASP A 44 -4.90 -1.84 10.27
N VAL A 45 -4.07 -2.08 9.29
CA VAL A 45 -2.67 -1.64 9.27
C VAL A 45 -2.41 -0.95 7.94
N ILE A 46 -1.83 0.22 7.99
CA ILE A 46 -1.51 0.99 6.80
C ILE A 46 0.00 1.26 6.80
N PRO A 47 0.82 0.33 6.25
CA PRO A 47 2.20 0.65 5.95
C PRO A 47 2.26 1.79 4.93
N PHE A 48 3.05 2.82 5.22
CA PHE A 48 3.21 3.94 4.32
C PHE A 48 4.64 4.47 4.30
N GLN A 49 4.99 5.08 3.18
CA GLN A 49 6.20 5.89 3.03
C GLN A 49 5.95 7.03 2.06
N ALA A 50 6.47 8.19 2.39
CA ALA A 50 6.51 9.37 1.54
C ALA A 50 7.95 9.71 1.15
N GLN A 51 8.15 10.06 -0.12
CA GLN A 51 9.46 10.48 -0.65
C GLN A 51 9.32 11.60 -1.67
N THR A 52 10.38 12.41 -1.78
CA THR A 52 10.52 13.39 -2.87
C THR A 52 11.04 12.66 -4.11
N VAL A 53 10.35 12.80 -5.22
CA VAL A 53 10.67 12.13 -6.49
C VAL A 53 11.37 13.06 -7.49
N SER A 54 11.69 14.27 -7.11
CA SER A 54 12.36 15.26 -7.95
C SER A 54 13.66 14.71 -8.55
N ALA A 55 13.83 14.88 -9.84
CA ALA A 55 15.00 14.46 -10.62
C ALA A 55 15.28 12.94 -10.69
N LEU A 56 14.38 12.09 -10.20
CA LEU A 56 14.54 10.64 -10.25
C LEU A 56 13.56 10.02 -11.25
N THR A 57 14.03 9.05 -12.03
CA THR A 57 13.19 8.24 -12.94
C THR A 57 12.75 6.91 -12.32
N SER A 58 13.39 6.49 -11.24
CA SER A 58 13.05 5.28 -10.50
C SER A 58 13.24 5.52 -9.01
N ILE A 59 12.19 5.26 -8.24
CA ILE A 59 12.16 5.51 -6.81
C ILE A 59 11.67 4.25 -6.10
N ASN A 60 12.44 3.78 -5.11
CA ASN A 60 12.06 2.69 -4.26
C ASN A 60 11.44 3.20 -2.96
N PHE A 61 10.29 2.64 -2.62
CA PHE A 61 9.64 2.82 -1.34
C PHE A 61 9.79 1.55 -0.51
N PHE A 62 9.83 1.70 0.79
CA PHE A 62 9.97 0.63 1.80
C PHE A 62 11.33 -0.09 1.81
N ASP A 63 12.30 0.32 1.00
CA ASP A 63 13.57 -0.40 0.85
C ASP A 63 14.56 -0.11 1.98
N ASN A 64 14.89 1.12 2.24
CA ASN A 64 15.88 1.46 3.26
C ASN A 64 15.64 2.86 3.79
N THR A 65 15.02 2.94 4.94
CA THR A 65 14.62 4.23 5.47
C THR A 65 15.50 4.65 6.63
N THR A 66 16.44 5.49 6.34
CA THR A 66 17.05 6.40 7.30
C THR A 66 16.32 7.75 7.28
N GLY A 67 15.02 7.74 7.06
CA GLY A 67 14.22 8.92 6.87
C GLY A 67 13.68 9.50 8.18
N LEU A 68 13.04 10.67 8.08
CA LEU A 68 12.40 11.36 9.20
C LEU A 68 11.19 10.57 9.68
N SER A 69 11.06 10.39 10.99
CA SER A 69 9.86 9.87 11.62
C SER A 69 8.64 10.73 11.21
N GLY A 70 7.55 10.09 10.83
CA GLY A 70 6.36 10.75 10.30
C GLY A 70 6.18 10.61 8.78
N ASN A 71 7.25 10.33 8.03
CA ASN A 71 7.18 10.08 6.59
C ASN A 71 7.08 8.59 6.25
N PHE A 72 7.20 7.71 7.21
CA PHE A 72 7.08 6.26 7.04
C PHE A 72 6.77 5.56 8.36
N ASN A 73 6.16 4.38 8.28
CA ASN A 73 5.94 3.48 9.43
C ASN A 73 6.45 2.05 9.17
N VAL A 74 7.22 1.87 8.10
CA VAL A 74 7.94 0.62 7.79
C VAL A 74 9.43 0.90 7.79
N GLN A 75 10.17 0.25 8.65
CA GLN A 75 11.60 0.47 8.81
C GLN A 75 12.40 -0.59 8.07
N GLY A 76 13.29 -0.15 7.15
CA GLY A 76 14.17 -1.04 6.41
C GLY A 76 13.46 -2.06 5.52
N GLY A 77 12.25 -1.77 5.04
CA GLY A 77 11.45 -2.69 4.23
C GLY A 77 10.82 -3.85 5.00
N PHE A 78 11.02 -3.92 6.32
CA PHE A 78 10.54 -5.04 7.13
C PHE A 78 9.42 -4.63 8.06
N ARG A 79 8.49 -5.54 8.25
CA ARG A 79 7.51 -5.48 9.32
C ARG A 79 8.07 -6.17 10.56
N SER A 80 7.43 -5.93 11.72
CA SER A 80 7.84 -6.57 12.98
C SER A 80 7.80 -8.10 12.86
N ALA A 81 8.58 -8.77 13.71
CA ALA A 81 8.76 -10.23 13.67
C ALA A 81 7.44 -11.03 13.74
N ASN A 82 6.41 -10.42 14.31
CA ASN A 82 5.16 -11.08 14.66
C ASN A 82 3.95 -10.51 13.89
N GLU A 83 4.19 -9.78 12.80
CA GLU A 83 3.13 -9.09 12.07
C GLU A 83 3.04 -9.59 10.63
N HIS A 84 1.99 -10.36 10.34
CA HIS A 84 1.61 -10.71 8.98
C HIS A 84 0.56 -9.73 8.49
N ILE A 85 0.69 -9.23 7.27
CA ILE A 85 -0.31 -8.33 6.68
C ILE A 85 -0.83 -8.86 5.36
N ALA A 86 -2.10 -8.58 5.08
CA ALA A 86 -2.72 -8.80 3.77
C ALA A 86 -3.17 -7.47 3.19
N VAL A 87 -2.47 -7.04 2.16
CA VAL A 87 -2.77 -5.83 1.41
C VAL A 87 -3.96 -6.10 0.50
N TYR A 88 -5.01 -5.30 0.60
CA TYR A 88 -6.20 -5.40 -0.24
C TYR A 88 -6.34 -4.24 -1.22
N ALA A 89 -5.68 -3.12 -0.94
CA ALA A 89 -5.62 -1.98 -1.85
C ALA A 89 -4.33 -1.18 -1.66
N ILE A 90 -3.97 -0.41 -2.66
CA ILE A 90 -2.85 0.51 -2.63
C ILE A 90 -3.39 1.90 -2.83
N ARG A 91 -2.99 2.85 -1.98
CA ARG A 91 -3.29 4.26 -2.17
C ARG A 91 -2.04 5.04 -2.50
N ILE A 92 -2.13 5.89 -3.52
CA ILE A 92 -1.10 6.87 -3.86
C ILE A 92 -1.67 8.26 -3.61
N CYS A 93 -0.86 9.09 -2.93
CA CYS A 93 -1.12 10.51 -2.80
C CYS A 93 0.10 11.28 -3.30
N SER A 94 -0.12 12.46 -3.81
CA SER A 94 0.95 13.36 -4.25
C SER A 94 0.78 14.76 -3.70
N ALA A 95 1.89 15.49 -3.63
CA ALA A 95 1.92 16.88 -3.27
C ALA A 95 3.07 17.59 -3.98
N VAL A 96 2.87 18.84 -4.37
CA VAL A 96 3.94 19.69 -4.86
C VAL A 96 4.37 20.62 -3.73
N SER A 97 5.51 20.31 -3.12
CA SER A 97 6.04 21.06 -1.99
C SER A 97 7.57 20.96 -1.91
N ALA A 98 8.24 22.02 -1.50
CA ALA A 98 9.69 22.02 -1.31
C ALA A 98 10.15 21.08 -0.19
N THR A 99 9.27 20.71 0.73
CA THR A 99 9.59 19.81 1.85
C THR A 99 8.48 18.80 2.07
N LEU A 100 8.84 17.56 2.41
CA LEU A 100 7.87 16.49 2.72
C LEU A 100 6.97 16.83 3.92
N SER A 101 7.52 17.48 4.93
CA SER A 101 6.81 17.83 6.17
C SER A 101 5.73 18.89 5.99
N ALA A 102 5.82 19.69 4.93
CA ALA A 102 4.84 20.72 4.60
C ALA A 102 3.92 20.30 3.43
N SER A 103 3.91 19.02 3.06
CA SER A 103 3.12 18.53 1.95
C SER A 103 1.63 18.48 2.29
N ASP A 104 0.83 19.11 1.46
CA ASP A 104 -0.61 18.99 1.46
C ASP A 104 -1.01 17.86 0.47
N TRP A 105 -1.31 16.70 1.02
CA TRP A 105 -1.47 15.47 0.27
C TRP A 105 -2.81 15.40 -0.43
N ALA A 106 -2.78 15.42 -1.76
CA ALA A 106 -3.94 15.13 -2.60
C ALA A 106 -3.96 13.66 -3.03
N PRO A 107 -5.12 13.02 -3.13
CA PRO A 107 -5.24 11.66 -3.66
C PRO A 107 -4.87 11.62 -5.14
N GLY A 108 -4.21 10.55 -5.56
CA GLY A 108 -3.74 10.36 -6.94
C GLY A 108 -2.43 11.12 -7.24
N LEU A 109 -2.11 11.21 -8.52
CA LEU A 109 -0.94 11.91 -9.04
C LEU A 109 -1.38 13.18 -9.76
N THR A 110 -1.07 14.33 -9.20
CA THR A 110 -1.48 15.63 -9.76
C THR A 110 -0.67 16.02 -11.01
N GLU A 111 0.56 15.51 -11.13
CA GLU A 111 1.45 15.82 -12.25
C GLU A 111 1.21 14.87 -13.44
N ALA A 112 0.78 15.40 -14.58
CA ALA A 112 0.45 14.63 -15.77
C ALA A 112 1.61 13.75 -16.28
N THR A 113 2.85 14.22 -16.16
CA THR A 113 4.04 13.44 -16.55
C THR A 113 4.28 12.24 -15.66
N ALA A 114 3.91 12.33 -14.38
CA ALA A 114 4.02 11.22 -13.43
C ALA A 114 2.97 10.13 -13.70
N GLN A 115 1.82 10.49 -14.26
CA GLN A 115 0.74 9.54 -14.58
C GLN A 115 1.15 8.47 -15.59
N ASN A 116 2.10 8.79 -16.49
CA ASN A 116 2.62 7.84 -17.47
C ASN A 116 3.66 6.86 -16.89
N GLY A 117 3.89 6.90 -15.59
CA GLY A 117 4.78 5.97 -14.90
C GLY A 117 4.11 4.64 -14.57
N THR A 118 4.86 3.78 -13.91
CA THR A 118 4.38 2.47 -13.46
C THR A 118 4.77 2.19 -12.02
N LEU A 119 3.93 1.41 -11.32
CA LEU A 119 4.19 0.87 -9.99
C LEU A 119 4.48 -0.63 -10.07
N THR A 120 5.53 -1.08 -9.40
CA THR A 120 5.85 -2.49 -9.18
C THR A 120 5.93 -2.74 -7.68
N LEU A 121 5.24 -3.76 -7.19
CA LEU A 121 5.34 -4.20 -5.79
C LEU A 121 6.06 -5.54 -5.73
N THR A 122 7.08 -5.62 -4.88
CA THR A 122 7.90 -6.81 -4.67
C THR A 122 7.80 -7.25 -3.22
N VAL A 123 7.54 -8.53 -2.99
CA VAL A 123 7.52 -9.15 -1.67
C VAL A 123 8.48 -10.34 -1.68
N ALA A 124 9.38 -10.39 -0.72
CA ALA A 124 10.39 -11.47 -0.61
C ALA A 124 11.16 -11.71 -1.91
N GLY A 125 11.50 -10.65 -2.64
CA GLY A 125 12.22 -10.71 -3.92
C GLY A 125 11.36 -11.12 -5.13
N THR A 126 10.07 -11.36 -4.93
CA THR A 126 9.15 -11.73 -6.02
C THR A 126 8.23 -10.55 -6.36
N ASN A 127 8.16 -10.19 -7.65
CA ASN A 127 7.22 -9.17 -8.11
C ASN A 127 5.79 -9.71 -8.06
N VAL A 128 5.02 -9.26 -7.08
CA VAL A 128 3.62 -9.63 -6.87
C VAL A 128 2.65 -8.74 -7.68
N LEU A 129 3.04 -7.49 -7.94
CA LEU A 129 2.40 -6.61 -8.92
C LEU A 129 3.48 -6.11 -9.89
N ARG A 130 3.19 -6.15 -11.19
CA ARG A 130 4.15 -5.76 -12.23
C ARG A 130 3.60 -4.65 -13.07
N SER A 131 4.33 -3.52 -13.07
CA SER A 131 4.10 -2.40 -14.01
C SER A 131 2.64 -1.95 -14.06
N ILE A 132 2.02 -1.75 -12.90
CA ILE A 132 0.69 -1.15 -12.82
C ILE A 132 0.80 0.30 -13.27
N PRO A 133 0.03 0.73 -14.28
CA PRO A 133 0.05 2.12 -14.74
C PRO A 133 -0.36 3.08 -13.61
N LEU A 134 0.32 4.20 -13.48
CA LEU A 134 0.04 5.15 -12.41
C LEU A 134 -1.21 6.01 -12.66
N ASP A 135 -1.67 6.11 -13.90
CA ASP A 135 -2.91 6.80 -14.26
C ASP A 135 -4.16 6.16 -13.63
N ILE A 136 -4.10 4.86 -13.37
CA ILE A 136 -5.21 4.14 -12.71
C ILE A 136 -5.54 4.70 -11.31
N PHE A 137 -4.57 5.33 -10.64
CA PHE A 137 -4.77 5.96 -9.35
C PHE A 137 -5.49 7.31 -9.44
N ASN A 138 -5.66 7.86 -10.64
CA ASN A 138 -6.39 9.11 -10.82
C ASN A 138 -7.89 8.92 -11.08
N GLY A 139 -8.32 7.64 -11.06
CA GLY A 139 -9.71 7.28 -11.36
C GLY A 139 -10.01 7.37 -12.85
N ASP A 140 -10.83 6.48 -13.31
CA ASP A 140 -11.34 6.45 -14.69
C ASP A 140 -12.62 7.27 -14.87
N GLY A 141 -13.00 8.06 -13.84
CA GLY A 141 -14.28 8.78 -13.82
C GLY A 141 -15.47 7.87 -13.50
N SER A 142 -15.26 6.59 -13.19
CA SER A 142 -16.35 5.74 -12.70
C SER A 142 -16.66 6.08 -11.24
N GLU A 143 -17.94 6.22 -10.91
CA GLU A 143 -18.39 6.57 -9.56
C GLU A 143 -18.02 5.55 -8.47
N SER A 144 -17.38 4.43 -8.85
CA SER A 144 -17.06 3.32 -7.95
C SER A 144 -15.60 3.28 -7.50
N SER A 145 -14.69 4.06 -8.11
CA SER A 145 -13.28 4.09 -7.71
C SER A 145 -12.99 5.29 -6.81
N GLU A 146 -12.50 5.02 -5.61
CA GLU A 146 -11.97 6.07 -4.74
C GLU A 146 -10.71 6.65 -5.38
N LEU A 147 -10.68 7.98 -5.53
CA LEU A 147 -9.54 8.67 -6.12
C LEU A 147 -8.26 8.35 -5.33
N GLY A 148 -7.20 8.01 -6.05
CA GLY A 148 -5.92 7.62 -5.46
C GLY A 148 -5.83 6.16 -5.04
N VAL A 149 -6.90 5.36 -5.14
CA VAL A 149 -6.94 3.98 -4.65
C VAL A 149 -7.04 2.98 -5.79
N TYR A 150 -6.17 1.98 -5.75
CA TYR A 150 -6.24 0.80 -6.60
C TYR A 150 -6.59 -0.43 -5.76
N ASN A 151 -7.77 -0.98 -5.98
CA ASN A 151 -8.25 -2.19 -5.31
C ASN A 151 -7.67 -3.43 -5.97
N LEU A 152 -7.09 -4.32 -5.17
CA LEU A 152 -6.53 -5.58 -5.65
C LEU A 152 -7.64 -6.62 -5.87
N ASN A 153 -7.59 -7.35 -6.99
CA ASN A 153 -8.52 -8.46 -7.25
C ASN A 153 -8.40 -9.59 -6.22
N ALA A 154 -7.21 -9.75 -5.65
CA ALA A 154 -6.94 -10.69 -4.56
C ALA A 154 -5.95 -10.04 -3.58
N PRO A 155 -6.14 -10.21 -2.26
CA PRO A 155 -5.20 -9.68 -1.28
C PRO A 155 -3.81 -10.29 -1.45
N ILE A 156 -2.77 -9.47 -1.24
CA ILE A 156 -1.37 -9.89 -1.26
C ILE A 156 -0.91 -10.10 0.17
N LEU A 157 -0.50 -11.32 0.50
CA LEU A 157 0.08 -11.61 1.80
C LEU A 157 1.54 -11.16 1.85
N ILE A 158 1.88 -10.38 2.85
CA ILE A 158 3.26 -10.05 3.23
C ILE A 158 3.50 -10.75 4.58
N PRO A 159 4.25 -11.87 4.59
CA PRO A 159 4.57 -12.57 5.82
C PRO A 159 5.46 -11.71 6.73
N ALA A 160 5.42 -11.98 8.04
CA ALA A 160 6.32 -11.34 8.99
C ALA A 160 7.78 -11.48 8.58
N GLN A 161 8.58 -10.44 8.81
CA GLN A 161 10.01 -10.37 8.49
C GLN A 161 10.37 -10.53 6.99
N GLN A 162 9.39 -10.56 6.09
CA GLN A 162 9.69 -10.56 4.67
C GLN A 162 9.83 -9.13 4.15
N PRO A 163 10.85 -8.86 3.32
CA PRO A 163 11.04 -7.54 2.75
C PRO A 163 9.92 -7.22 1.76
N VAL A 164 9.47 -5.98 1.81
CA VAL A 164 8.56 -5.40 0.84
C VAL A 164 9.17 -4.15 0.25
N THR A 165 9.12 -4.03 -1.06
CA THR A 165 9.52 -2.80 -1.77
C THR A 165 8.48 -2.45 -2.81
N ALA A 166 8.21 -1.16 -2.96
CA ALA A 166 7.41 -0.64 -4.04
C ALA A 166 8.29 0.27 -4.88
N ASN A 167 8.36 0.00 -6.18
CA ASN A 167 9.13 0.82 -7.10
C ASN A 167 8.18 1.61 -8.00
N ILE A 168 8.37 2.93 -8.05
CA ILE A 168 7.76 3.80 -9.05
C ILE A 168 8.81 4.08 -10.11
N SER A 169 8.46 3.78 -11.37
CA SER A 169 9.25 4.13 -12.54
C SER A 169 8.54 5.22 -13.33
N LEU A 170 9.20 6.35 -13.54
CA LEU A 170 8.68 7.53 -14.26
C LEU A 170 9.32 7.62 -15.65
N PRO A 171 8.61 8.11 -16.66
CA PRO A 171 9.13 8.20 -18.03
C PRO A 171 10.23 9.26 -18.20
N ALA A 172 10.26 10.28 -17.33
CA ALA A 172 11.25 11.34 -17.35
C ALA A 172 11.59 11.85 -15.96
N ALA A 173 12.82 12.30 -15.79
CA ALA A 173 13.27 13.04 -14.61
C ALA A 173 12.86 14.52 -14.71
N GLY A 174 12.87 15.23 -13.59
CA GLY A 174 12.72 16.69 -13.59
C GLY A 174 11.37 17.21 -13.10
N LEU A 175 10.60 16.41 -12.41
CA LEU A 175 9.41 16.87 -11.70
C LEU A 175 9.85 17.62 -10.44
N LEU A 176 9.88 18.95 -10.51
CA LEU A 176 10.32 19.79 -9.41
C LEU A 176 9.36 19.68 -8.22
N ASN A 177 9.92 19.39 -7.05
CA ASN A 177 9.20 19.38 -5.77
C ASN A 177 8.00 18.41 -5.70
N LEU A 178 7.95 17.42 -6.56
CA LEU A 178 6.92 16.38 -6.45
C LEU A 178 7.26 15.44 -5.29
N ASN A 179 6.34 15.34 -4.36
CA ASN A 179 6.36 14.37 -3.28
C ASN A 179 5.29 13.30 -3.56
N VAL A 180 5.64 12.05 -3.33
CA VAL A 180 4.72 10.92 -3.48
C VAL A 180 4.68 10.13 -2.18
N LYS A 181 3.48 9.76 -1.76
CA LYS A 181 3.22 8.86 -0.64
C LYS A 181 2.51 7.62 -1.15
N ILE A 182 3.05 6.45 -0.80
CA ILE A 182 2.42 5.16 -1.03
C ILE A 182 1.91 4.64 0.31
N GLU A 183 0.68 4.16 0.32
CA GLU A 183 0.04 3.52 1.45
C GLU A 183 -0.48 2.15 1.03
N LEU A 184 -0.14 1.12 1.80
CA LEU A 184 -0.65 -0.24 1.60
C LEU A 184 -1.83 -0.45 2.55
N LEU A 185 -3.06 -0.37 2.02
CA LEU A 185 -4.27 -0.60 2.80
C LEU A 185 -4.36 -2.10 3.08
N SER A 186 -4.24 -2.48 4.34
CA SER A 186 -4.09 -3.89 4.71
C SER A 186 -4.72 -4.23 6.05
N PHE A 187 -4.97 -5.53 6.25
CA PHE A 187 -5.23 -6.10 7.57
C PHE A 187 -3.95 -6.72 8.10
N GLY A 188 -3.69 -6.52 9.39
CA GLY A 188 -2.59 -7.14 10.11
C GLY A 188 -3.07 -8.22 11.07
N LEU A 189 -2.29 -9.30 11.18
CA LEU A 189 -2.37 -10.28 12.24
C LEU A 189 -1.19 -10.04 13.18
N PHE A 190 -1.50 -9.72 14.39
CA PHE A 190 -0.52 -9.48 15.46
C PHE A 190 -0.52 -10.67 16.42
N SER A 191 0.65 -11.20 16.73
CA SER A 191 0.86 -12.25 17.73
C SER A 191 1.46 -11.69 19.02
#